data_67bd9da62ef42e79ff0666e647d02365
#
_entry.id   67bd9da62ef42e79ff0666e647d02365
#
_cell.length_a   1.000
_cell.length_b   1.000
_cell.length_c   1.000
_cell.angle_alpha   90.00
_cell.angle_beta   90.00
_cell.angle_gamma   90.00
#
_symmetry.space_group_name_H-M   'P 1'
#
loop_
_entity.id
_entity.type
_entity.pdbx_description
1 polymer ?
#
loop_
_entity_poly.entity_id
_entity_poly.type
_entity_poly.pdbx_seq_one_letter_code
_entity_poly.pdbx_strand_id
1 'polypeptide(L)'
;MSAVAAAGLVVRFGALTAVDGVSLEIARGEVFGLLGPNGAGKTTTLRVLTTLLAPDAGSASVAGHDVRRDGLYVRASIGYVPQALSADGALTAWENLDFYARVTGVPRAERKERIAAAVEAMELEPMLDRLARTFSGGMLRRLEIATALLNRPEVLFLDEPTVGLDPTARALVWERVHALRAEAGTTVVVTTHLMEEAERHCDRLAIMDRGRIVALGTPGELLAEHGVRSLEEVFRAVTGHAIADEGRYRDVRAQRRVARRLG
;
A
#
# COMPACT_ATOMS: atom_id res chain seq x y z
N MET A 1 -12.89 -10.73 -13.85
CA MET A 1 -13.20 -10.94 -12.40
C MET A 1 -12.37 -9.95 -11.62
N SER A 2 -12.97 -9.24 -10.67
CA SER A 2 -12.27 -8.27 -9.82
C SER A 2 -11.39 -8.95 -8.77
N ALA A 3 -10.22 -8.38 -8.50
CA ALA A 3 -9.38 -8.78 -7.38
C ALA A 3 -9.84 -8.14 -6.07
N VAL A 4 -10.34 -6.90 -6.17
CA VAL A 4 -10.91 -6.15 -5.04
C VAL A 4 -12.22 -5.51 -5.48
N ALA A 5 -13.26 -5.61 -4.69
CA ALA A 5 -14.51 -4.89 -4.89
C ALA A 5 -14.98 -4.30 -3.56
N ALA A 6 -15.48 -3.07 -3.60
CA ALA A 6 -16.11 -2.39 -2.47
C ALA A 6 -17.38 -1.68 -2.93
N ALA A 7 -18.43 -1.73 -2.12
CA ALA A 7 -19.72 -1.13 -2.40
C ALA A 7 -20.24 -0.37 -1.18
N GLY A 8 -20.33 0.96 -1.29
CA GLY A 8 -20.90 1.85 -0.30
C GLY A 8 -20.21 1.79 1.07
N LEU A 9 -18.87 1.62 1.12
CA LEU A 9 -18.16 1.53 2.38
C LEU A 9 -18.30 2.81 3.20
N VAL A 10 -18.64 2.64 4.48
CA VAL A 10 -18.70 3.73 5.46
C VAL A 10 -17.89 3.33 6.69
N VAL A 11 -17.07 4.27 7.17
CA VAL A 11 -16.31 4.14 8.42
C VAL A 11 -16.41 5.43 9.22
N ARG A 12 -16.78 5.32 10.50
CA ARG A 12 -16.94 6.43 11.43
C ARG A 12 -16.04 6.28 12.66
N PHE A 13 -15.46 7.36 13.09
CA PHE A 13 -14.75 7.47 14.36
C PHE A 13 -15.41 8.58 15.19
N GLY A 14 -16.33 8.17 16.06
CA GLY A 14 -17.18 9.13 16.77
C GLY A 14 -18.01 9.99 15.81
N ALA A 15 -17.84 11.29 15.83
CA ALA A 15 -18.52 12.23 14.94
C ALA A 15 -17.89 12.33 13.53
N LEU A 16 -16.67 11.83 13.36
CA LEU A 16 -15.95 11.90 12.09
C LEU A 16 -16.33 10.73 11.18
N THR A 17 -16.85 10.99 9.98
CA THR A 17 -16.98 10.00 8.92
C THR A 17 -15.70 10.00 8.09
N ALA A 18 -14.84 9.01 8.31
CA ALA A 18 -13.54 8.91 7.64
C ALA A 18 -13.62 8.27 6.25
N VAL A 19 -14.62 7.43 6.01
CA VAL A 19 -14.96 6.85 4.70
C VAL A 19 -16.47 6.96 4.56
N ASP A 20 -16.94 7.52 3.45
CA ASP A 20 -18.33 7.90 3.25
C ASP A 20 -18.83 7.45 1.86
N GLY A 21 -19.36 6.24 1.81
CA GLY A 21 -19.98 5.68 0.62
C GLY A 21 -18.97 5.25 -0.48
N VAL A 22 -17.75 4.88 -0.11
CA VAL A 22 -16.72 4.48 -1.08
C VAL A 22 -17.12 3.20 -1.82
N SER A 23 -17.15 3.29 -3.16
CA SER A 23 -17.36 2.17 -4.07
C SER A 23 -16.25 2.14 -5.11
N LEU A 24 -15.61 0.97 -5.30
CA LEU A 24 -14.56 0.78 -6.29
C LEU A 24 -14.47 -0.70 -6.70
N GLU A 25 -13.90 -0.92 -7.87
CA GLU A 25 -13.61 -2.25 -8.39
C GLU A 25 -12.21 -2.23 -9.03
N ILE A 26 -11.37 -3.21 -8.67
CA ILE A 26 -9.98 -3.35 -9.13
C ILE A 26 -9.85 -4.68 -9.84
N ALA A 27 -9.34 -4.65 -11.08
CA ALA A 27 -9.13 -5.85 -11.87
C ALA A 27 -7.92 -6.67 -11.37
N ARG A 28 -7.87 -7.95 -11.71
CA ARG A 28 -6.68 -8.78 -11.45
C ARG A 28 -5.48 -8.28 -12.27
N GLY A 29 -4.31 -8.22 -11.64
CA GLY A 29 -3.07 -7.76 -12.26
C GLY A 29 -3.03 -6.25 -12.54
N GLU A 30 -3.95 -5.47 -11.99
CA GLU A 30 -3.98 -4.01 -12.09
C GLU A 30 -3.09 -3.36 -11.03
N VAL A 31 -2.41 -2.27 -11.37
CA VAL A 31 -1.83 -1.33 -10.41
C VAL A 31 -2.83 -0.20 -10.20
N PHE A 32 -3.50 -0.21 -9.07
CA PHE A 32 -4.56 0.74 -8.74
C PHE A 32 -4.13 1.73 -7.66
N GLY A 33 -4.31 3.04 -7.93
CA GLY A 33 -3.96 4.11 -7.01
C GLY A 33 -5.17 4.64 -6.23
N LEU A 34 -5.04 4.78 -4.91
CA LEU A 34 -5.90 5.65 -4.09
C LEU A 34 -5.14 6.95 -3.84
N LEU A 35 -5.50 8.01 -4.55
CA LEU A 35 -4.85 9.31 -4.53
C LEU A 35 -5.65 10.30 -3.69
N GLY A 36 -4.96 11.16 -2.96
CA GLY A 36 -5.62 12.23 -2.20
C GLY A 36 -4.77 12.78 -1.06
N PRO A 37 -5.17 13.88 -0.42
CA PRO A 37 -4.44 14.50 0.68
C PRO A 37 -4.43 13.62 1.94
N ASN A 38 -3.64 14.04 2.92
CA ASN A 38 -3.68 13.44 4.25
C ASN A 38 -5.08 13.64 4.87
N GLY A 39 -5.62 12.57 5.46
CA GLY A 39 -6.99 12.59 6.01
C GLY A 39 -8.11 12.35 4.99
N ALA A 40 -7.82 12.13 3.70
CA ALA A 40 -8.84 11.84 2.69
C ALA A 40 -9.56 10.50 2.87
N GLY A 41 -9.08 9.61 3.75
CA GLY A 41 -9.68 8.29 3.99
C GLY A 41 -8.93 7.12 3.36
N LYS A 42 -7.83 7.34 2.65
CA LYS A 42 -7.04 6.32 1.92
C LYS A 42 -6.63 5.14 2.82
N THR A 43 -5.83 5.41 3.87
CA THR A 43 -5.38 4.39 4.84
C THR A 43 -6.55 3.69 5.53
N THR A 44 -7.63 4.43 5.84
CA THR A 44 -8.83 3.85 6.44
C THR A 44 -9.51 2.86 5.49
N THR A 45 -9.61 3.20 4.22
CA THR A 45 -10.12 2.30 3.17
C THR A 45 -9.24 1.05 3.06
N LEU A 46 -7.90 1.20 3.01
CA LEU A 46 -6.99 0.05 3.01
C LEU A 46 -7.18 -0.84 4.24
N ARG A 47 -7.33 -0.25 5.44
CA ARG A 47 -7.56 -1.02 6.67
C ARG A 47 -8.84 -1.86 6.63
N VAL A 48 -9.88 -1.37 5.96
CA VAL A 48 -11.09 -2.17 5.73
C VAL A 48 -10.79 -3.33 4.78
N LEU A 49 -10.16 -3.05 3.63
CA LEU A 49 -9.84 -4.07 2.62
C LEU A 49 -8.88 -5.14 3.14
N THR A 50 -7.96 -4.76 4.05
CA THR A 50 -7.01 -5.70 4.70
C THR A 50 -7.54 -6.34 5.98
N THR A 51 -8.83 -6.18 6.28
CA THR A 51 -9.50 -6.73 7.48
C THR A 51 -8.98 -6.20 8.83
N LEU A 52 -8.21 -5.13 8.84
CA LEU A 52 -7.72 -4.48 10.06
C LEU A 52 -8.78 -3.60 10.72
N LEU A 53 -9.84 -3.27 9.98
CA LEU A 53 -10.95 -2.45 10.46
C LEU A 53 -12.26 -2.96 9.85
N ALA A 54 -13.28 -3.16 10.67
CA ALA A 54 -14.62 -3.48 10.18
C ALA A 54 -15.32 -2.20 9.70
N PRO A 55 -15.96 -2.18 8.51
CA PRO A 55 -16.75 -1.03 8.09
C PRO A 55 -18.07 -0.94 8.87
N ASP A 56 -18.58 0.29 9.12
CA ASP A 56 -19.89 0.50 9.74
C ASP A 56 -21.03 0.14 8.80
N ALA A 57 -20.87 0.42 7.50
CA ALA A 57 -21.82 0.06 6.45
C ALA A 57 -21.09 -0.27 5.13
N GLY A 58 -21.86 -0.83 4.19
CA GLY A 58 -21.34 -1.32 2.91
C GLY A 58 -20.72 -2.70 3.02
N SER A 59 -20.12 -3.14 1.91
CA SER A 59 -19.47 -4.44 1.78
C SER A 59 -18.19 -4.33 0.98
N ALA A 60 -17.24 -5.24 1.21
CA ALA A 60 -16.07 -5.39 0.35
C ALA A 60 -15.64 -6.85 0.27
N SER A 61 -15.00 -7.19 -0.84
CA SER A 61 -14.36 -8.48 -1.06
C SER A 61 -12.94 -8.29 -1.62
N VAL A 62 -12.04 -9.17 -1.23
CA VAL A 62 -10.65 -9.21 -1.69
C VAL A 62 -10.31 -10.65 -2.05
N ALA A 63 -9.73 -10.86 -3.24
CA ALA A 63 -9.46 -12.19 -3.78
C ALA A 63 -10.69 -13.13 -3.76
N GLY A 64 -11.90 -12.57 -3.93
CA GLY A 64 -13.15 -13.31 -3.89
C GLY A 64 -13.73 -13.57 -2.51
N HIS A 65 -13.07 -13.15 -1.42
CA HIS A 65 -13.47 -13.37 -0.03
C HIS A 65 -14.05 -12.10 0.61
N ASP A 66 -15.17 -12.23 1.33
CA ASP A 66 -15.78 -11.11 2.06
C ASP A 66 -14.91 -10.68 3.26
N VAL A 67 -14.62 -9.37 3.35
CA VAL A 67 -13.70 -8.85 4.39
C VAL A 67 -14.22 -9.00 5.82
N ARG A 68 -15.53 -9.15 6.03
CA ARG A 68 -16.13 -9.34 7.36
C ARG A 68 -16.27 -10.82 7.73
N ARG A 69 -16.64 -11.67 6.78
CA ARG A 69 -16.99 -13.08 7.03
C ARG A 69 -15.77 -13.98 6.88
N ASP A 70 -14.93 -13.69 5.90
CA ASP A 70 -13.84 -14.55 5.45
C ASP A 70 -12.46 -13.96 5.76
N GLY A 71 -12.33 -13.16 6.85
CA GLY A 71 -11.14 -12.40 7.16
C GLY A 71 -9.83 -13.23 7.22
N LEU A 72 -9.88 -14.51 7.58
CA LEU A 72 -8.71 -15.39 7.53
C LEU A 72 -8.27 -15.68 6.10
N TYR A 73 -9.21 -15.95 5.20
CA TYR A 73 -8.93 -16.19 3.78
C TYR A 73 -8.41 -14.93 3.10
N VAL A 74 -9.02 -13.76 3.40
CA VAL A 74 -8.51 -12.47 2.92
C VAL A 74 -7.05 -12.28 3.34
N ARG A 75 -6.72 -12.43 4.63
CA ARG A 75 -5.34 -12.27 5.15
C ARG A 75 -4.35 -13.28 4.56
N ALA A 76 -4.79 -14.48 4.22
CA ALA A 76 -3.96 -15.48 3.55
C ALA A 76 -3.66 -15.13 2.08
N SER A 77 -4.52 -14.34 1.44
CA SER A 77 -4.44 -13.97 0.02
C SER A 77 -3.81 -12.60 -0.23
N ILE A 78 -3.48 -11.84 0.82
CA ILE A 78 -2.94 -10.50 0.69
C ILE A 78 -1.55 -10.33 1.29
N GLY A 79 -0.79 -9.37 0.74
CA GLY A 79 0.34 -8.73 1.40
C GLY A 79 -0.05 -7.30 1.80
N TYR A 80 0.38 -6.84 2.95
CA TYR A 80 0.13 -5.46 3.37
C TYR A 80 1.41 -4.83 3.92
N VAL A 81 1.79 -3.70 3.35
CA VAL A 81 2.91 -2.87 3.79
C VAL A 81 2.35 -1.56 4.32
N PRO A 82 2.37 -1.34 5.65
CA PRO A 82 1.86 -0.11 6.25
C PRO A 82 2.77 1.09 5.97
N GLN A 83 2.23 2.30 6.17
CA GLN A 83 3.00 3.54 6.05
C GLN A 83 4.16 3.59 7.07
N ALA A 84 3.89 3.18 8.31
CA ALA A 84 4.92 3.10 9.35
C ALA A 84 5.82 1.89 9.13
N LEU A 85 7.13 2.07 9.33
CA LEU A 85 8.10 0.98 9.23
C LEU A 85 7.84 -0.07 10.33
N SER A 86 7.79 -1.35 9.94
CA SER A 86 7.44 -2.49 10.79
C SER A 86 8.58 -3.50 10.98
N ALA A 87 9.67 -3.41 10.20
CA ALA A 87 10.82 -4.29 10.34
C ALA A 87 11.52 -4.07 11.69
N ASP A 88 11.86 -5.17 12.38
CA ASP A 88 12.60 -5.11 13.63
C ASP A 88 14.08 -4.75 13.35
N GLY A 89 14.50 -3.59 13.85
CA GLY A 89 15.85 -3.09 13.65
C GLY A 89 16.93 -3.90 14.39
N ALA A 90 16.57 -4.68 15.39
CA ALA A 90 17.49 -5.54 16.14
C ALA A 90 17.78 -6.88 15.45
N LEU A 91 16.97 -7.24 14.46
CA LEU A 91 17.11 -8.44 13.65
C LEU A 91 17.83 -8.11 12.31
N THR A 92 18.49 -9.12 11.74
CA THR A 92 18.99 -9.07 10.36
C THR A 92 17.81 -9.12 9.37
N ALA A 93 18.07 -8.83 8.09
CA ALA A 93 17.04 -8.99 7.08
C ALA A 93 16.52 -10.43 6.99
N TRP A 94 17.43 -11.42 7.03
CA TRP A 94 17.05 -12.83 7.06
C TRP A 94 16.18 -13.17 8.27
N GLU A 95 16.57 -12.76 9.47
CA GLU A 95 15.82 -13.03 10.70
C GLU A 95 14.43 -12.38 10.68
N ASN A 96 14.28 -11.17 10.14
CA ASN A 96 12.99 -10.55 9.91
C ASN A 96 12.12 -11.42 9.00
N LEU A 97 12.63 -11.86 7.85
CA LEU A 97 11.90 -12.70 6.90
C LEU A 97 11.51 -14.06 7.50
N ASP A 98 12.43 -14.74 8.18
CA ASP A 98 12.14 -16.03 8.82
C ASP A 98 11.11 -15.89 9.95
N PHE A 99 11.22 -14.84 10.77
CA PHE A 99 10.24 -14.53 11.80
C PHE A 99 8.84 -14.35 11.23
N TYR A 100 8.70 -13.49 10.22
CA TYR A 100 7.41 -13.25 9.59
C TYR A 100 6.87 -14.49 8.86
N ALA A 101 7.71 -15.27 8.18
CA ALA A 101 7.30 -16.54 7.58
C ALA A 101 6.71 -17.52 8.59
N ARG A 102 7.22 -17.51 9.83
CA ARG A 102 6.66 -18.33 10.93
C ARG A 102 5.33 -17.77 11.43
N VAL A 103 5.29 -16.47 11.69
CA VAL A 103 4.10 -15.81 12.25
C VAL A 103 2.91 -15.86 11.28
N THR A 104 3.18 -15.73 9.98
CA THR A 104 2.14 -15.77 8.95
C THR A 104 1.76 -17.19 8.50
N GLY A 105 2.33 -18.21 9.15
CA GLY A 105 1.93 -19.60 8.94
C GLY A 105 2.52 -20.26 7.68
N VAL A 106 3.59 -19.71 7.10
CA VAL A 106 4.29 -20.38 5.98
C VAL A 106 4.76 -21.76 6.41
N PRO A 107 4.39 -22.85 5.70
CA PRO A 107 4.79 -24.20 6.04
C PRO A 107 6.32 -24.33 6.15
N ARG A 108 6.80 -25.03 7.18
CA ARG A 108 8.25 -25.18 7.44
C ARG A 108 9.03 -25.67 6.22
N ALA A 109 8.46 -26.58 5.46
CA ALA A 109 9.09 -27.12 4.25
C ALA A 109 9.28 -26.09 3.14
N GLU A 110 8.42 -25.04 3.09
CA GLU A 110 8.41 -24.05 2.02
C GLU A 110 9.13 -22.74 2.40
N ARG A 111 9.43 -22.51 3.70
CA ARG A 111 9.96 -21.22 4.18
C ARG A 111 11.22 -20.79 3.45
N LYS A 112 12.19 -21.71 3.31
CA LYS A 112 13.47 -21.41 2.66
C LYS A 112 13.28 -20.96 1.22
N GLU A 113 12.43 -21.66 0.47
CA GLU A 113 12.12 -21.34 -0.93
C GLU A 113 11.39 -20.00 -1.05
N ARG A 114 10.36 -19.77 -0.21
CA ARG A 114 9.58 -18.53 -0.25
C ARG A 114 10.40 -17.31 0.18
N ILE A 115 11.28 -17.46 1.17
CA ILE A 115 12.21 -16.41 1.57
C ILE A 115 13.18 -16.10 0.42
N ALA A 116 13.76 -17.14 -0.22
CA ALA A 116 14.67 -16.92 -1.33
C ALA A 116 13.99 -16.19 -2.49
N ALA A 117 12.77 -16.57 -2.87
CA ALA A 117 12.00 -15.89 -3.91
C ALA A 117 11.69 -14.40 -3.53
N ALA A 118 11.32 -14.14 -2.29
CA ALA A 118 11.05 -12.77 -1.83
C ALA A 118 12.32 -11.90 -1.79
N VAL A 119 13.45 -12.49 -1.42
CA VAL A 119 14.78 -11.85 -1.42
C VAL A 119 15.20 -11.49 -2.84
N GLU A 120 15.09 -12.43 -3.79
CA GLU A 120 15.37 -12.23 -5.21
C GLU A 120 14.48 -11.12 -5.80
N ALA A 121 13.17 -11.21 -5.59
CA ALA A 121 12.22 -10.22 -6.09
C ALA A 121 12.54 -8.79 -5.62
N MET A 122 13.12 -8.63 -4.43
CA MET A 122 13.44 -7.32 -3.84
C MET A 122 14.94 -6.99 -3.86
N GLU A 123 15.77 -7.83 -4.48
CA GLU A 123 17.25 -7.66 -4.55
C GLU A 123 17.88 -7.42 -3.18
N LEU A 124 17.60 -8.30 -2.23
CA LEU A 124 18.06 -8.17 -0.85
C LEU A 124 19.26 -9.06 -0.50
N GLU A 125 19.76 -9.89 -1.44
CA GLU A 125 20.84 -10.83 -1.20
C GLU A 125 22.07 -10.21 -0.52
N PRO A 126 22.56 -9.03 -0.96
CA PRO A 126 23.77 -8.43 -0.35
C PRO A 126 23.56 -7.93 1.08
N MET A 127 22.32 -7.95 1.55
CA MET A 127 21.93 -7.32 2.83
C MET A 127 21.41 -8.31 3.87
N LEU A 128 21.31 -9.59 3.53
CA LEU A 128 20.62 -10.60 4.36
C LEU A 128 21.16 -10.68 5.78
N ASP A 129 22.47 -10.63 5.94
CA ASP A 129 23.15 -10.75 7.25
C ASP A 129 23.32 -9.42 7.98
N ARG A 130 22.84 -8.32 7.40
CA ARG A 130 22.93 -7.00 8.02
C ARG A 130 21.72 -6.72 8.88
N LEU A 131 21.94 -6.08 10.04
CA LEU A 131 20.89 -5.63 10.93
C LEU A 131 20.00 -4.56 10.25
N ALA A 132 18.68 -4.72 10.31
CA ALA A 132 17.73 -3.82 9.67
C ALA A 132 17.85 -2.36 10.14
N ARG A 133 18.31 -2.10 11.37
CA ARG A 133 18.61 -0.74 11.86
C ARG A 133 19.70 -0.01 11.06
N THR A 134 20.52 -0.73 10.27
CA THR A 134 21.58 -0.14 9.43
C THR A 134 21.10 0.18 8.02
N PHE A 135 19.84 -0.12 7.70
CA PHE A 135 19.27 0.08 6.38
C PHE A 135 18.87 1.52 6.14
N SER A 136 18.99 1.96 4.88
CA SER A 136 18.32 3.18 4.41
C SER A 136 16.79 2.98 4.39
N GLY A 137 16.04 4.07 4.26
CA GLY A 137 14.59 3.98 4.14
C GLY A 137 14.12 3.09 2.97
N GLY A 138 14.77 3.22 1.81
CA GLY A 138 14.46 2.39 0.64
C GLY A 138 14.81 0.91 0.84
N MET A 139 15.91 0.60 1.53
CA MET A 139 16.27 -0.77 1.89
C MET A 139 15.25 -1.38 2.86
N LEU A 140 14.82 -0.62 3.87
CA LEU A 140 13.75 -1.05 4.80
C LEU A 140 12.45 -1.29 4.05
N ARG A 141 12.06 -0.40 3.15
CA ARG A 141 10.82 -0.55 2.38
C ARG A 141 10.85 -1.81 1.49
N ARG A 142 11.98 -2.11 0.85
CA ARG A 142 12.14 -3.36 0.09
C ARG A 142 12.05 -4.60 0.99
N LEU A 143 12.63 -4.56 2.19
CA LEU A 143 12.52 -5.64 3.17
C LEU A 143 11.05 -5.86 3.61
N GLU A 144 10.28 -4.79 3.83
CA GLU A 144 8.87 -4.88 4.18
C GLU A 144 8.01 -5.44 3.04
N ILE A 145 8.31 -5.03 1.79
CA ILE A 145 7.64 -5.62 0.62
C ILE A 145 7.99 -7.10 0.50
N ALA A 146 9.28 -7.49 0.64
CA ALA A 146 9.69 -8.89 0.65
C ALA A 146 8.95 -9.69 1.73
N THR A 147 8.79 -9.12 2.91
CA THR A 147 8.01 -9.74 4.00
C THR A 147 6.56 -9.97 3.60
N ALA A 148 5.92 -9.00 2.95
CA ALA A 148 4.54 -9.10 2.47
C ALA A 148 4.36 -10.14 1.36
N LEU A 149 5.44 -10.49 0.63
CA LEU A 149 5.41 -11.48 -0.46
C LEU A 149 5.54 -12.94 0.02
N LEU A 150 5.92 -13.20 1.29
CA LEU A 150 6.16 -14.55 1.81
C LEU A 150 4.97 -15.50 1.65
N ASN A 151 3.75 -14.98 1.63
CA ASN A 151 2.53 -15.76 1.43
C ASN A 151 2.07 -15.84 -0.03
N ARG A 152 2.89 -15.37 -1.00
CA ARG A 152 2.53 -15.33 -2.42
C ARG A 152 1.15 -14.67 -2.65
N PRO A 153 1.00 -13.41 -2.25
CA PRO A 153 -0.31 -12.75 -2.24
C PRO A 153 -0.87 -12.55 -3.64
N GLU A 154 -2.19 -12.71 -3.79
CA GLU A 154 -2.92 -12.32 -5.00
C GLU A 154 -3.05 -10.78 -5.10
N VAL A 155 -3.14 -10.11 -3.94
CA VAL A 155 -3.25 -8.65 -3.85
C VAL A 155 -2.24 -8.10 -2.86
N LEU A 156 -1.42 -7.15 -3.32
CA LEU A 156 -0.43 -6.44 -2.51
C LEU A 156 -0.95 -5.02 -2.23
N PHE A 157 -1.17 -4.70 -0.95
CA PHE A 157 -1.55 -3.36 -0.49
C PHE A 157 -0.32 -2.60 0.02
N LEU A 158 -0.09 -1.42 -0.52
CA LEU A 158 1.04 -0.55 -0.18
C LEU A 158 0.51 0.81 0.30
N ASP A 159 0.69 1.11 1.58
CA ASP A 159 0.23 2.38 2.16
C ASP A 159 1.38 3.40 2.13
N GLU A 160 1.32 4.34 1.19
CA GLU A 160 2.33 5.39 0.95
C GLU A 160 3.78 4.86 0.89
N PRO A 161 4.08 3.89 -0.01
CA PRO A 161 5.31 3.09 0.04
C PRO A 161 6.60 3.90 -0.22
N THR A 162 6.49 5.07 -0.84
CA THR A 162 7.65 5.87 -1.31
C THR A 162 7.86 7.16 -0.53
N VAL A 163 6.98 7.43 0.43
CA VAL A 163 7.07 8.64 1.26
C VAL A 163 8.35 8.65 2.08
N GLY A 164 9.09 9.77 1.99
CA GLY A 164 10.37 9.95 2.69
C GLY A 164 11.57 9.25 2.05
N LEU A 165 11.39 8.64 0.87
CA LEU A 165 12.49 8.07 0.10
C LEU A 165 13.08 9.13 -0.85
N ASP A 166 14.39 9.02 -1.08
CA ASP A 166 15.06 9.78 -2.15
C ASP A 166 14.60 9.29 -3.54
N PRO A 167 14.80 10.07 -4.62
CA PRO A 167 14.33 9.72 -5.96
C PRO A 167 14.82 8.37 -6.47
N THR A 168 16.06 7.99 -6.18
CA THR A 168 16.65 6.71 -6.61
C THR A 168 16.00 5.52 -5.91
N ALA A 169 15.86 5.61 -4.58
CA ALA A 169 15.19 4.58 -3.79
C ALA A 169 13.71 4.42 -4.20
N ARG A 170 13.04 5.53 -4.50
CA ARG A 170 11.66 5.55 -5.00
C ARG A 170 11.52 4.83 -6.34
N ALA A 171 12.38 5.16 -7.30
CA ALA A 171 12.39 4.53 -8.62
C ALA A 171 12.59 3.00 -8.50
N LEU A 172 13.52 2.57 -7.64
CA LEU A 172 13.79 1.15 -7.42
C LEU A 172 12.59 0.42 -6.78
N VAL A 173 11.87 1.03 -5.83
CA VAL A 173 10.64 0.44 -5.27
C VAL A 173 9.60 0.23 -6.35
N TRP A 174 9.36 1.22 -7.21
CA TRP A 174 8.41 1.11 -8.30
C TRP A 174 8.83 0.08 -9.36
N GLU A 175 10.11 0.01 -9.68
CA GLU A 175 10.66 -1.02 -10.59
C GLU A 175 10.34 -2.43 -10.06
N ARG A 176 10.58 -2.69 -8.77
CA ARG A 176 10.26 -3.98 -8.16
C ARG A 176 8.76 -4.27 -8.12
N VAL A 177 7.92 -3.27 -7.86
CA VAL A 177 6.46 -3.42 -7.90
C VAL A 177 5.98 -3.80 -9.31
N HIS A 178 6.51 -3.16 -10.35
CA HIS A 178 6.16 -3.50 -11.72
C HIS A 178 6.67 -4.90 -12.13
N ALA A 179 7.86 -5.31 -11.69
CA ALA A 179 8.38 -6.65 -11.91
C ALA A 179 7.47 -7.72 -11.28
N LEU A 180 7.05 -7.53 -10.02
CA LEU A 180 6.10 -8.42 -9.34
C LEU A 180 4.78 -8.58 -10.11
N ARG A 181 4.25 -7.47 -10.62
CA ARG A 181 3.04 -7.51 -11.45
C ARG A 181 3.28 -8.33 -12.72
N ALA A 182 4.38 -8.08 -13.42
CA ALA A 182 4.67 -8.70 -14.71
C ALA A 182 4.94 -10.22 -14.56
N GLU A 183 5.66 -10.62 -13.52
CA GLU A 183 6.12 -11.99 -13.32
C GLU A 183 5.09 -12.87 -12.62
N ALA A 184 4.42 -12.34 -11.59
CA ALA A 184 3.49 -13.09 -10.75
C ALA A 184 2.01 -12.76 -11.01
N GLY A 185 1.70 -11.75 -11.84
CA GLY A 185 0.33 -11.29 -12.06
C GLY A 185 -0.30 -10.67 -10.81
N THR A 186 0.50 -10.25 -9.83
CA THR A 186 0.04 -9.68 -8.57
C THR A 186 -0.74 -8.39 -8.81
N THR A 187 -1.93 -8.29 -8.24
CA THR A 187 -2.68 -7.03 -8.22
C THR A 187 -2.08 -6.12 -7.15
N VAL A 188 -1.86 -4.85 -7.47
CA VAL A 188 -1.26 -3.89 -6.54
C VAL A 188 -2.23 -2.76 -6.24
N VAL A 189 -2.47 -2.48 -4.98
CA VAL A 189 -3.27 -1.33 -4.52
C VAL A 189 -2.36 -0.42 -3.71
N VAL A 190 -2.14 0.79 -4.21
CA VAL A 190 -1.23 1.75 -3.57
C VAL A 190 -1.99 3.00 -3.14
N THR A 191 -1.70 3.49 -1.93
CA THR A 191 -2.10 4.85 -1.56
C THR A 191 -0.94 5.81 -1.80
N THR A 192 -1.24 6.99 -2.28
CA THR A 192 -0.26 8.06 -2.41
C THR A 192 -0.94 9.44 -2.36
N HIS A 193 -0.19 10.46 -2.00
CA HIS A 193 -0.55 11.85 -2.21
C HIS A 193 0.32 12.50 -3.31
N LEU A 194 1.27 11.73 -3.88
CA LEU A 194 2.18 12.18 -4.94
C LEU A 194 1.54 11.91 -6.30
N MET A 195 1.04 12.97 -6.93
CA MET A 195 0.29 12.87 -8.19
C MET A 195 1.12 12.36 -9.35
N GLU A 196 2.39 12.79 -9.44
CA GLU A 196 3.33 12.31 -10.47
C GLU A 196 3.55 10.79 -10.40
N GLU A 197 3.57 10.21 -9.19
CA GLU A 197 3.69 8.76 -9.03
C GLU A 197 2.44 8.05 -9.50
N ALA A 198 1.25 8.53 -9.09
CA ALA A 198 -0.01 7.94 -9.50
C ALA A 198 -0.17 7.99 -11.03
N GLU A 199 0.17 9.13 -11.65
CA GLU A 199 0.09 9.32 -13.11
C GLU A 199 1.03 8.39 -13.87
N ARG A 200 2.25 8.16 -13.35
CA ARG A 200 3.29 7.37 -14.01
C ARG A 200 3.12 5.86 -13.83
N HIS A 201 2.63 5.44 -12.66
CA HIS A 201 2.74 4.05 -12.23
C HIS A 201 1.41 3.31 -12.07
N CYS A 202 0.27 4.02 -11.99
CA CYS A 202 -1.04 3.38 -11.85
C CYS A 202 -1.74 3.24 -13.21
N ASP A 203 -2.36 2.07 -13.44
CA ASP A 203 -3.21 1.86 -14.61
C ASP A 203 -4.51 2.65 -14.49
N ARG A 204 -5.11 2.60 -13.30
CA ARG A 204 -6.28 3.38 -12.91
C ARG A 204 -6.09 3.91 -11.49
N LEU A 205 -6.83 4.95 -11.18
CA LEU A 205 -6.81 5.54 -9.86
C LEU A 205 -8.17 6.10 -9.46
N ALA A 206 -8.39 6.14 -8.15
CA ALA A 206 -9.48 6.89 -7.54
C ALA A 206 -8.90 8.07 -6.77
N ILE A 207 -9.41 9.26 -7.07
CA ILE A 207 -9.12 10.47 -6.32
C ILE A 207 -10.08 10.52 -5.13
N MET A 208 -9.53 10.58 -3.92
CA MET A 208 -10.29 10.67 -2.68
C MET A 208 -10.17 12.06 -2.05
N ASP A 209 -11.28 12.60 -1.62
CA ASP A 209 -11.35 13.79 -0.78
C ASP A 209 -12.43 13.61 0.29
N ARG A 210 -12.13 13.96 1.55
CA ARG A 210 -13.06 13.93 2.70
C ARG A 210 -13.88 12.63 2.81
N GLY A 211 -13.21 11.49 2.63
CA GLY A 211 -13.81 10.17 2.75
C GLY A 211 -14.56 9.67 1.52
N ARG A 212 -14.61 10.42 0.44
CA ARG A 212 -15.35 10.07 -0.78
C ARG A 212 -14.42 9.92 -1.98
N ILE A 213 -14.78 9.07 -2.93
CA ILE A 213 -14.18 9.07 -4.26
C ILE A 213 -14.84 10.18 -5.05
N VAL A 214 -14.03 11.13 -5.56
CA VAL A 214 -14.49 12.30 -6.33
C VAL A 214 -14.18 12.18 -7.81
N ALA A 215 -13.24 11.30 -8.19
CA ALA A 215 -12.97 10.93 -9.58
C ALA A 215 -12.37 9.50 -9.62
N LEU A 216 -12.64 8.75 -10.69
CA LEU A 216 -12.14 7.39 -10.88
C LEU A 216 -11.97 7.11 -12.37
N GLY A 217 -10.79 6.67 -12.78
CA GLY A 217 -10.48 6.37 -14.19
C GLY A 217 -8.99 6.10 -14.39
N THR A 218 -8.58 5.91 -15.63
CA THR A 218 -7.16 5.96 -16.00
C THR A 218 -6.66 7.40 -15.90
N PRO A 219 -5.35 7.64 -15.67
CA PRO A 219 -4.81 8.99 -15.70
C PRO A 219 -5.22 9.76 -16.97
N GLY A 220 -5.09 9.13 -18.16
CA GLY A 220 -5.43 9.75 -19.43
C GLY A 220 -6.92 10.12 -19.57
N GLU A 221 -7.84 9.27 -19.13
CA GLU A 221 -9.28 9.55 -19.11
C GLU A 221 -9.59 10.75 -18.23
N LEU A 222 -9.05 10.79 -17.02
CA LEU A 222 -9.26 11.88 -16.07
C LEU A 222 -8.73 13.22 -16.59
N LEU A 223 -7.55 13.23 -17.21
CA LEU A 223 -6.99 14.43 -17.84
C LEU A 223 -7.87 14.93 -19.00
N ALA A 224 -8.34 14.01 -19.85
CA ALA A 224 -9.19 14.35 -21.00
C ALA A 224 -10.58 14.85 -20.57
N GLU A 225 -11.21 14.19 -19.58
CA GLU A 225 -12.54 14.55 -19.07
C GLU A 225 -12.57 15.97 -18.51
N HIS A 226 -11.50 16.38 -17.82
CA HIS A 226 -11.42 17.71 -17.21
C HIS A 226 -10.71 18.75 -18.09
N GLY A 227 -10.17 18.36 -19.24
CA GLY A 227 -9.49 19.27 -20.16
C GLY A 227 -8.21 19.88 -19.60
N VAL A 228 -7.49 19.13 -18.74
CA VAL A 228 -6.30 19.60 -18.01
C VAL A 228 -5.07 18.75 -18.35
N ARG A 229 -3.89 19.16 -17.85
CA ARG A 229 -2.61 18.55 -18.22
C ARG A 229 -1.94 17.74 -17.11
N SER A 230 -2.48 17.77 -15.89
CA SER A 230 -1.93 17.04 -14.74
C SER A 230 -3.03 16.59 -13.80
N LEU A 231 -2.77 15.49 -13.05
CA LEU A 231 -3.69 15.02 -12.01
C LEU A 231 -3.87 16.05 -10.88
N GLU A 232 -2.91 16.95 -10.68
CA GLU A 232 -3.06 18.04 -9.71
C GLU A 232 -4.16 19.02 -10.13
N GLU A 233 -4.22 19.31 -11.43
CA GLU A 233 -5.29 20.14 -11.99
C GLU A 233 -6.65 19.43 -11.95
N VAL A 234 -6.69 18.10 -12.21
CA VAL A 234 -7.91 17.29 -12.01
C VAL A 234 -8.39 17.40 -10.56
N PHE A 235 -7.49 17.14 -9.59
CA PHE A 235 -7.85 17.25 -8.17
C PHE A 235 -8.44 18.61 -7.84
N ARG A 236 -7.81 19.68 -8.28
CA ARG A 236 -8.30 21.06 -8.08
C ARG A 236 -9.66 21.30 -8.71
N ALA A 237 -9.88 20.78 -9.92
CA ALA A 237 -11.14 20.91 -10.62
C ALA A 237 -12.30 20.21 -9.91
N VAL A 238 -12.07 18.98 -9.38
CA VAL A 238 -13.13 18.18 -8.73
C VAL A 238 -13.37 18.55 -7.27
N THR A 239 -12.37 19.10 -6.56
CA THR A 239 -12.48 19.42 -5.13
C THR A 239 -12.65 20.91 -4.84
N GLY A 240 -12.30 21.79 -5.79
CA GLY A 240 -12.30 23.23 -5.62
C GLY A 240 -11.13 23.78 -4.80
N HIS A 241 -10.18 22.95 -4.35
CA HIS A 241 -9.00 23.37 -3.60
C HIS A 241 -7.75 22.61 -4.07
N ALA A 242 -6.57 23.20 -3.84
CA ALA A 242 -5.31 22.49 -4.09
C ALA A 242 -5.04 21.44 -3.00
N ILE A 243 -4.27 20.40 -3.31
CA ILE A 243 -3.67 19.57 -2.26
C ILE A 243 -2.76 20.50 -1.47
N ALA A 244 -3.04 20.66 -0.17
CA ALA A 244 -2.14 21.37 0.72
C ALA A 244 -0.82 20.58 0.75
N ASP A 245 0.21 21.16 0.15
CA ASP A 245 1.56 20.64 0.20
C ASP A 245 2.07 20.85 1.65
N GLU A 246 1.72 19.94 2.56
CA GLU A 246 2.37 19.85 3.87
C GLU A 246 3.77 19.26 3.68
N GLY A 247 4.54 19.86 2.78
CA GLY A 247 5.97 19.67 2.55
C GLY A 247 6.80 20.20 3.72
N ARG A 248 6.43 19.83 4.94
CA ARG A 248 7.33 19.88 6.09
C ARG A 248 7.56 18.46 6.55
N TYR A 249 8.71 17.96 6.15
CA TYR A 249 9.40 16.85 6.75
C TYR A 249 9.15 16.84 8.26
N ARG A 250 8.14 16.16 8.72
CA ARG A 250 8.06 15.71 10.11
C ARG A 250 9.10 14.61 10.23
N ASP A 251 10.23 15.07 10.65
CA ASP A 251 11.48 14.45 10.98
C ASP A 251 11.35 12.95 11.25
N VAL A 252 11.85 12.11 10.33
CA VAL A 252 12.09 10.67 10.53
C VAL A 252 12.89 10.43 11.83
N ARG A 253 13.65 11.44 12.30
CA ARG A 253 14.28 11.45 13.62
C ARG A 253 13.30 11.48 14.80
N ALA A 254 12.09 12.04 14.64
CA ALA A 254 11.09 12.07 15.69
C ALA A 254 10.44 10.69 15.87
N GLN A 255 10.19 9.94 14.80
CA GLN A 255 9.69 8.57 14.86
C GLN A 255 10.73 7.61 15.46
N ARG A 256 12.02 7.79 15.18
CA ARG A 256 13.12 7.06 15.82
C ARG A 256 13.26 7.37 17.31
N ARG A 257 12.81 8.54 17.78
CA ARG A 257 12.82 8.92 19.20
C ARG A 257 11.72 8.21 20.01
N VAL A 258 10.55 7.95 19.40
CA VAL A 258 9.44 7.23 20.05
C VAL A 258 9.79 5.74 20.18
N ALA A 259 10.36 5.14 19.14
CA ALA A 259 10.83 3.76 19.19
C ALA A 259 11.95 3.51 20.23
N ARG A 260 12.78 4.54 20.52
CA ARG A 260 13.82 4.48 21.57
C ARG A 260 13.30 4.63 23.01
N ARG A 261 12.04 5.05 23.21
CA ARG A 261 11.44 5.23 24.56
C ARG A 261 10.56 4.06 24.98
N LEU A 262 10.35 3.08 24.11
CA LEU A 262 9.52 1.89 24.38
C LEU A 262 10.36 0.60 24.41
N GLY A 263 11.70 0.71 24.34
CA GLY A 263 12.64 -0.40 24.48
C GLY A 263 13.60 -0.19 25.64
#